data_e89e532032098a7ca5f099a47bf27bec
#
_entry.id   e89e532032098a7ca5f099a47bf27bec
#
_cell.length_a   1.000
_cell.length_b   1.000
_cell.length_c   1.000
_cell.angle_alpha   90.00
_cell.angle_beta   90.00
_cell.angle_gamma   90.00
#
_symmetry.space_group_name_H-M   'P 1'
#
loop_
_entity.id
_entity.type
_entity.pdbx_description
1 polymer ?
#
loop_
_entity_poly.entity_id
_entity_poly.type
_entity_poly.pdbx_seq_one_letter_code
_entity_poly.pdbx_strand_id
1 'polypeptide(L)'
;MLAMMKHPAVIKAAELAAEAPAEQEAQRPAAPPPQEDAVEAQSDVALVKAAREGDMRAYDQLVQRYQERIYATVYHMTSNHEDANDLAQETFIKAYSALKSFKGDSSFYTWVYRIAVNKTINFIKQRKNRTSLSLNDLDF
;
A
#
# COMPACT_ATOMS: atom_id res chain seq x y z
N MET A 1 -1.31 1.54 -15.38
CA MET A 1 -0.97 1.24 -14.05
C MET A 1 0.32 0.48 -13.91
N LEU A 2 0.45 -0.64 -14.57
CA LEU A 2 1.66 -1.38 -14.47
C LEU A 2 2.86 -0.58 -14.88
N ALA A 3 2.71 0.25 -15.85
CA ALA A 3 3.84 1.03 -16.29
C ALA A 3 4.35 1.96 -15.20
N MET A 4 3.45 2.46 -14.40
CA MET A 4 3.86 3.32 -13.34
C MET A 4 4.64 2.57 -12.30
N MET A 5 4.33 1.35 -12.09
CA MET A 5 5.00 0.58 -11.08
C MET A 5 6.40 0.16 -11.45
N LYS A 6 6.78 0.44 -12.68
CA LYS A 6 8.12 0.12 -13.08
C LYS A 6 8.98 1.37 -13.13
N HIS A 7 8.43 2.47 -12.73
CA HIS A 7 9.14 3.72 -12.80
C HIS A 7 10.29 3.72 -11.78
N PRO A 8 11.45 4.17 -12.16
CA PRO A 8 12.60 4.17 -11.25
C PRO A 8 12.36 4.93 -9.96
N ALA A 9 11.55 5.97 -10.05
CA ALA A 9 11.27 6.76 -8.87
C ALA A 9 10.52 5.94 -7.81
N VAL A 10 9.75 4.96 -8.26
CA VAL A 10 9.01 4.14 -7.34
C VAL A 10 9.98 3.25 -6.57
N ILE A 11 10.98 2.72 -7.25
CA ILE A 11 11.96 1.87 -6.61
C ILE A 11 12.78 2.66 -5.62
N LYS A 12 13.11 3.89 -5.98
CA LYS A 12 13.87 4.71 -5.08
C LYS A 12 13.06 5.05 -3.84
N ALA A 13 11.78 5.31 -4.02
CA ALA A 13 10.93 5.59 -2.89
C ALA A 13 10.81 4.37 -2.00
N ALA A 14 10.86 3.20 -2.58
CA ALA A 14 10.76 1.97 -1.81
C ALA A 14 11.98 1.82 -0.90
N GLU A 15 13.13 2.16 -1.41
CA GLU A 15 14.32 2.05 -0.61
C GLU A 15 14.28 3.02 0.56
N LEU A 16 13.81 4.23 0.31
CA LEU A 16 13.71 5.18 1.38
C LEU A 16 12.70 4.74 2.42
N ALA A 17 11.60 4.20 1.96
CA ALA A 17 10.56 3.77 2.89
C ALA A 17 11.06 2.62 3.73
N ALA A 18 11.89 1.80 3.12
CA ALA A 18 12.30 0.64 3.84
C ALA A 18 13.37 0.92 4.86
N GLU A 19 14.08 1.96 4.68
CA GLU A 19 15.09 2.26 5.63
C GLU A 19 14.49 2.84 6.89
N ALA A 20 13.24 3.14 6.86
CA ALA A 20 12.64 3.74 8.01
C ALA A 20 12.37 2.66 9.02
N PRO A 21 12.81 2.79 10.21
CA PRO A 21 12.58 1.82 11.24
C PRO A 21 11.17 1.92 11.68
N ALA A 22 10.75 0.99 12.43
CA ALA A 22 9.38 0.93 12.90
C ALA A 22 8.92 2.20 13.61
N GLU A 23 9.79 2.80 14.30
CA GLU A 23 9.35 3.97 14.99
C GLU A 23 9.13 5.10 14.03
N GLN A 24 9.82 5.11 12.92
CA GLN A 24 9.57 6.14 12.00
C GLN A 24 8.33 5.84 11.24
N GLU A 25 7.98 4.60 11.15
CA GLU A 25 6.81 4.25 10.51
C GLU A 25 5.69 4.86 11.21
N ALA A 26 5.72 4.95 12.48
CA ALA A 26 4.66 5.51 13.23
C ALA A 26 4.57 7.00 12.97
N GLN A 27 5.65 7.60 12.66
CA GLN A 27 5.58 8.95 12.41
C GLN A 27 5.38 9.23 11.02
N ARG A 28 5.76 8.47 10.20
CA ARG A 28 5.69 8.71 8.91
C ARG A 28 4.45 8.71 8.33
N PRO A 29 3.60 8.39 8.82
CA PRO A 29 2.33 8.28 8.35
C PRO A 29 2.07 9.49 7.72
N ALA A 30 2.48 10.34 8.17
CA ALA A 30 2.16 11.49 7.74
C ALA A 30 2.68 11.63 6.47
N ALA A 31 3.15 10.89 5.95
CA ALA A 31 3.56 10.93 4.81
C ALA A 31 3.25 12.09 4.16
N PRO A 32 3.77 12.64 3.46
CA PRO A 32 3.72 13.72 2.82
C PRO A 32 2.72 14.09 2.06
N PRO A 33 2.25 14.86 2.17
CA PRO A 33 1.23 15.23 1.54
C PRO A 33 1.71 15.97 0.46
N PRO A 34 1.12 16.17 -0.44
CA PRO A 34 1.38 16.71 -1.52
C PRO A 34 1.42 18.01 -1.45
N GLN A 35 1.69 18.61 -1.55
CA GLN A 35 1.86 19.78 -1.40
C GLN A 35 1.23 20.65 -2.28
N GLU A 36 1.79 21.18 -3.17
CA GLU A 36 1.28 22.16 -3.96
C GLU A 36 0.15 21.70 -4.74
N ASP A 37 0.18 20.58 -5.14
CA ASP A 37 -0.90 20.12 -5.93
C ASP A 37 -2.14 20.16 -5.16
N ALA A 38 -2.06 20.10 -3.92
CA ALA A 38 -3.23 20.03 -3.12
C ALA A 38 -4.03 21.28 -3.19
N VAL A 39 -3.50 22.30 -3.74
CA VAL A 39 -4.22 23.53 -3.79
C VAL A 39 -5.46 23.35 -4.61
N GLU A 40 -5.38 22.64 -5.69
CA GLU A 40 -6.54 22.44 -6.50
C GLU A 40 -7.13 21.08 -6.36
N ALA A 41 -6.50 20.18 -5.68
CA ALA A 41 -7.00 18.84 -5.55
C ALA A 41 -7.84 18.75 -4.29
N GLN A 42 -8.81 17.91 -4.30
CA GLN A 42 -9.60 17.71 -3.10
C GLN A 42 -8.75 17.05 -2.04
N SER A 43 -9.05 17.33 -0.80
CA SER A 43 -8.30 16.75 0.30
C SER A 43 -8.64 15.29 0.41
N ASP A 44 -7.77 14.54 1.04
CA ASP A 44 -8.02 13.12 1.25
C ASP A 44 -9.31 12.92 2.05
N VAL A 45 -9.56 13.76 3.02
CA VAL A 45 -10.76 13.62 3.83
C VAL A 45 -12.01 13.77 2.97
N ALA A 46 -12.01 14.73 2.07
CA ALA A 46 -13.15 14.92 1.20
C ALA A 46 -13.30 13.75 0.23
N LEU A 47 -12.19 13.24 -0.28
CA LEU A 47 -12.25 12.11 -1.20
C LEU A 47 -12.72 10.85 -0.50
N VAL A 48 -12.28 10.63 0.74
CA VAL A 48 -12.71 9.48 1.50
C VAL A 48 -14.21 9.55 1.74
N LYS A 49 -14.69 10.73 2.11
CA LYS A 49 -16.12 10.89 2.36
C LYS A 49 -16.92 10.58 1.10
N ALA A 50 -16.50 11.13 -0.03
CA ALA A 50 -17.20 10.90 -1.28
C ALA A 50 -17.16 9.43 -1.68
N ALA A 51 -16.02 8.80 -1.50
CA ALA A 51 -15.88 7.38 -1.86
C ALA A 51 -16.77 6.52 -0.98
N ARG A 52 -16.89 6.86 0.29
CA ARG A 52 -17.75 6.09 1.19
C ARG A 52 -19.22 6.22 0.80
N GLU A 53 -19.56 7.28 0.11
CA GLU A 53 -20.91 7.50 -0.34
C GLU A 53 -21.12 6.90 -1.73
N GLY A 54 -20.13 6.24 -2.26
CA GLY A 54 -20.29 5.55 -3.53
C GLY A 54 -19.62 6.18 -4.73
N ASP A 55 -18.90 7.26 -4.53
CA ASP A 55 -18.24 7.92 -5.65
C ASP A 55 -16.94 7.20 -5.99
N MET A 56 -16.98 6.38 -7.02
CA MET A 56 -15.80 5.62 -7.41
C MET A 56 -14.68 6.50 -7.95
N ARG A 57 -15.01 7.64 -8.51
CA ARG A 57 -13.97 8.52 -9.02
C ARG A 57 -13.15 9.09 -7.88
N ALA A 58 -13.81 9.34 -6.74
CA ALA A 58 -13.09 9.84 -5.58
C ALA A 58 -12.10 8.79 -5.09
N TYR A 59 -12.52 7.53 -5.09
CA TYR A 59 -11.63 6.47 -4.67
C TYR A 59 -10.47 6.31 -5.65
N ASP A 60 -10.75 6.41 -6.94
CA ASP A 60 -9.69 6.33 -7.94
C ASP A 60 -8.64 7.39 -7.74
N GLN A 61 -9.04 8.58 -7.33
CA GLN A 61 -8.08 9.63 -7.08
C GLN A 61 -7.22 9.29 -5.87
N LEU A 62 -7.80 8.69 -4.85
CA LEU A 62 -7.02 8.27 -3.69
C LEU A 62 -6.00 7.21 -4.11
N VAL A 63 -6.41 6.27 -4.94
CA VAL A 63 -5.50 5.24 -5.42
C VAL A 63 -4.37 5.90 -6.21
N GLN A 64 -4.69 6.82 -7.09
CA GLN A 64 -3.67 7.46 -7.89
C GLN A 64 -2.66 8.23 -7.04
N ARG A 65 -3.11 8.80 -5.94
CA ARG A 65 -2.20 9.55 -5.11
C ARG A 65 -1.20 8.65 -4.41
N TYR A 66 -1.60 7.47 -4.03
CA TYR A 66 -0.78 6.65 -3.15
C TYR A 66 -0.29 5.33 -3.71
N GLN A 67 -0.73 4.94 -4.92
CA GLN A 67 -0.38 3.62 -5.41
C GLN A 67 1.12 3.42 -5.58
N GLU A 68 1.85 4.45 -5.99
CA GLU A 68 3.28 4.27 -6.17
C GLU A 68 3.98 4.05 -4.84
N ARG A 69 3.51 4.76 -3.83
CA ARG A 69 4.15 4.63 -2.52
C ARG A 69 3.83 3.30 -1.88
N ILE A 70 2.61 2.83 -2.05
CA ILE A 70 2.24 1.52 -1.53
C ILE A 70 3.01 0.43 -2.28
N TYR A 71 3.09 0.56 -3.61
CA TYR A 71 3.84 -0.40 -4.39
C TYR A 71 5.31 -0.43 -3.92
N ALA A 72 5.89 0.73 -3.71
CA ALA A 72 7.29 0.82 -3.30
C ALA A 72 7.52 0.09 -1.98
N THR A 73 6.63 0.27 -1.02
CA THR A 73 6.74 -0.39 0.27
C THR A 73 6.65 -1.90 0.10
N VAL A 74 5.68 -2.35 -0.67
CA VAL A 74 5.46 -3.79 -0.86
C VAL A 74 6.62 -4.41 -1.64
N TYR A 75 7.11 -3.69 -2.65
CA TYR A 75 8.22 -4.19 -3.44
C TYR A 75 9.46 -4.36 -2.55
N HIS A 76 9.69 -3.42 -1.66
CA HIS A 76 10.84 -3.53 -0.80
C HIS A 76 10.75 -4.77 0.08
N MET A 77 9.55 -5.12 0.50
CA MET A 77 9.37 -6.29 1.37
C MET A 77 9.45 -7.59 0.60
N THR A 78 9.05 -7.61 -0.68
CA THR A 78 8.99 -8.84 -1.44
C THR A 78 10.14 -9.02 -2.41
N SER A 79 10.78 -7.93 -2.81
CA SER A 79 11.86 -7.93 -3.79
C SER A 79 11.42 -8.57 -5.10
N ASN A 80 10.16 -8.52 -5.42
CA ASN A 80 9.64 -9.14 -6.63
C ASN A 80 8.55 -8.25 -7.21
N HIS A 81 8.74 -7.80 -8.44
CA HIS A 81 7.80 -6.85 -9.05
C HIS A 81 6.41 -7.43 -9.25
N GLU A 82 6.34 -8.67 -9.61
CA GLU A 82 5.07 -9.29 -9.87
C GLU A 82 4.28 -9.43 -8.58
N ASP A 83 4.92 -9.92 -7.54
CA ASP A 83 4.28 -10.05 -6.24
C ASP A 83 3.89 -8.69 -5.70
N ALA A 84 4.75 -7.70 -5.85
CA ALA A 84 4.47 -6.37 -5.33
C ALA A 84 3.27 -5.77 -6.05
N ASN A 85 3.19 -5.98 -7.36
CA ASN A 85 2.08 -5.45 -8.12
C ASN A 85 0.77 -6.09 -7.68
N ASP A 86 0.77 -7.40 -7.51
CA ASP A 86 -0.44 -8.11 -7.08
C ASP A 86 -0.86 -7.69 -5.69
N LEU A 87 0.09 -7.60 -4.77
CA LEU A 87 -0.23 -7.24 -3.40
C LEU A 87 -0.69 -5.80 -3.28
N ALA A 88 -0.11 -4.90 -4.07
CA ALA A 88 -0.54 -3.51 -4.04
C ALA A 88 -1.97 -3.40 -4.56
N GLN A 89 -2.30 -4.12 -5.61
CA GLN A 89 -3.66 -4.09 -6.13
C GLN A 89 -4.63 -4.67 -5.13
N GLU A 90 -4.27 -5.79 -4.51
CA GLU A 90 -5.13 -6.40 -3.51
C GLU A 90 -5.32 -5.51 -2.31
N THR A 91 -4.29 -4.73 -1.98
CA THR A 91 -4.38 -3.80 -0.86
C THR A 91 -5.47 -2.78 -1.12
N PHE A 92 -5.49 -2.20 -2.33
CA PHE A 92 -6.48 -1.19 -2.62
C PHE A 92 -7.89 -1.77 -2.78
N ILE A 93 -7.99 -3.01 -3.22
CA ILE A 93 -9.27 -3.68 -3.29
C ILE A 93 -9.79 -3.92 -1.87
N LYS A 94 -8.91 -4.38 -0.98
CA LYS A 94 -9.30 -4.60 0.39
C LYS A 94 -9.67 -3.29 1.06
N ALA A 95 -8.91 -2.25 0.80
CA ALA A 95 -9.17 -0.94 1.39
C ALA A 95 -10.54 -0.44 0.94
N TYR A 96 -10.89 -0.66 -0.31
CA TYR A 96 -12.17 -0.20 -0.78
C TYR A 96 -13.30 -0.95 -0.05
N SER A 97 -13.16 -2.25 0.09
CA SER A 97 -14.21 -3.02 0.73
C SER A 97 -14.33 -2.70 2.21
N ALA A 98 -13.26 -2.24 2.82
CA ALA A 98 -13.26 -1.91 4.24
C ALA A 98 -13.41 -0.42 4.51
N LEU A 99 -13.63 0.36 3.47
CA LEU A 99 -13.63 1.81 3.61
C LEU A 99 -14.69 2.31 4.60
N LYS A 100 -15.79 1.63 4.69
CA LYS A 100 -16.82 2.07 5.60
C LYS A 100 -16.41 1.92 7.06
N SER A 101 -15.43 1.07 7.33
CA SER A 101 -14.99 0.89 8.69
C SER A 101 -13.83 1.82 9.05
N PHE A 102 -13.34 2.58 8.06
CA PHE A 102 -12.26 3.50 8.35
C PHE A 102 -12.83 4.66 9.14
N LYS A 103 -12.32 4.88 10.35
CA LYS A 103 -12.86 5.88 11.22
C LYS A 103 -12.15 7.22 11.23
N GLY A 104 -11.12 7.34 10.46
CA GLY A 104 -10.42 8.61 10.44
C GLY A 104 -9.45 8.83 11.58
N ASP A 105 -9.15 7.78 12.34
CA ASP A 105 -8.21 7.91 13.45
C ASP A 105 -6.80 8.14 12.93
N SER A 106 -6.53 7.81 11.68
CA SER A 106 -5.25 8.08 11.08
C SER A 106 -5.53 8.66 9.72
N SER A 107 -4.50 9.04 9.00
CA SER A 107 -4.70 9.50 7.64
C SER A 107 -5.08 8.29 6.79
N PHE A 108 -5.69 8.55 5.65
CA PHE A 108 -6.05 7.48 4.73
C PHE A 108 -4.80 6.70 4.33
N TYR A 109 -3.72 7.39 4.03
CA TYR A 109 -2.50 6.73 3.61
C TYR A 109 -1.98 5.80 4.70
N THR A 110 -1.97 6.24 5.95
CA THR A 110 -1.49 5.39 7.03
C THR A 110 -2.35 4.14 7.16
N TRP A 111 -3.64 4.30 7.02
CA TRP A 111 -4.56 3.18 7.14
C TRP A 111 -4.32 2.16 6.04
N VAL A 112 -4.18 2.63 4.78
CA VAL A 112 -3.91 1.74 3.66
C VAL A 112 -2.53 1.11 3.79
N TYR A 113 -1.57 1.88 4.27
CA TYR A 113 -0.22 1.38 4.47
C TYR A 113 -0.23 0.19 5.41
N ARG A 114 -1.00 0.26 6.48
CA ARG A 114 -1.10 -0.85 7.42
C ARG A 114 -1.71 -2.07 6.78
N ILE A 115 -2.71 -1.86 5.93
CA ILE A 115 -3.32 -2.97 5.21
C ILE A 115 -2.28 -3.62 4.30
N ALA A 116 -1.50 -2.80 3.60
CA ALA A 116 -0.49 -3.31 2.68
C ALA A 116 0.58 -4.12 3.41
N VAL A 117 1.06 -3.60 4.53
CA VAL A 117 2.11 -4.28 5.28
C VAL A 117 1.59 -5.59 5.83
N ASN A 118 0.38 -5.59 6.38
CA ASN A 118 -0.19 -6.81 6.93
C ASN A 118 -0.40 -7.87 5.86
N LYS A 119 -0.90 -7.47 4.69
CA LYS A 119 -1.09 -8.42 3.62
C LYS A 119 0.24 -8.98 3.15
N THR A 120 1.24 -8.14 3.07
CA THR A 120 2.54 -8.57 2.59
C THR A 120 3.21 -9.51 3.58
N ILE A 121 3.09 -9.21 4.87
CA ILE A 121 3.65 -10.08 5.89
C ILE A 121 2.98 -11.45 5.81
N ASN A 122 1.67 -11.48 5.68
CA ASN A 122 0.96 -12.75 5.58
C ASN A 122 1.35 -13.51 4.32
N PHE A 123 1.53 -12.79 3.22
CA PHE A 123 1.94 -13.41 1.97
C PHE A 123 3.32 -14.07 2.13
N ILE A 124 4.25 -13.37 2.76
CA ILE A 124 5.60 -13.88 2.95
C ILE A 124 5.57 -15.10 3.86
N LYS A 125 4.78 -15.05 4.91
CA LYS A 125 4.67 -16.18 5.82
C LYS A 125 4.08 -17.40 5.15
N GLN A 126 3.05 -17.20 4.34
CA GLN A 126 2.43 -18.32 3.66
C GLN A 126 3.38 -18.94 2.64
N ARG A 127 4.15 -18.11 1.95
CA ARG A 127 5.09 -18.63 0.99
C ARG A 127 6.18 -19.42 1.69
N LYS A 128 6.64 -18.94 2.84
CA LYS A 128 7.66 -19.62 3.58
C LYS A 128 7.15 -20.95 4.10
N ASN A 129 5.93 -20.99 4.59
CA ASN A 129 5.34 -22.21 5.09
C ASN A 129 5.18 -23.24 3.98
N ARG A 130 4.78 -22.79 2.81
CA ARG A 130 4.62 -23.69 1.70
C ARG A 130 5.96 -24.29 1.29
N THR A 131 6.99 -23.50 1.28
CA THR A 131 8.31 -23.95 0.92
C THR A 131 8.80 -24.98 1.94
N SER A 132 8.57 -24.71 3.21
CA SER A 132 8.97 -25.66 4.26
C SER A 132 8.26 -26.98 4.12
N LEU A 133 6.98 -26.95 3.84
CA LEU A 133 6.22 -28.18 3.67
C LEU A 133 6.72 -28.96 2.46
N SER A 134 7.04 -28.28 1.39
CA SER A 134 7.54 -28.92 0.21
C SER A 134 8.87 -29.60 0.47
N LEU A 135 9.74 -28.93 1.22
CA LEU A 135 11.02 -29.50 1.54
C LEU A 135 10.87 -30.72 2.45
N ASN A 136 9.93 -30.67 3.37
CA ASN A 136 9.68 -31.80 4.24
C ASN A 136 9.17 -32.97 3.45
N ASP A 137 8.34 -32.70 2.44
CA ASP A 137 7.83 -33.79 1.61
C ASP A 137 8.95 -34.43 0.81
N LEU A 138 9.93 -33.67 0.41
CA LEU A 138 11.01 -34.18 -0.37
C LEU A 138 11.94 -35.06 0.44
N ASP A 139 11.92 -34.89 1.73
CA ASP A 139 12.82 -35.64 2.57
C ASP A 139 12.34 -37.08 2.73
N PHE A 140 11.20 -37.41 2.29
CA PHE A 140 10.73 -38.74 2.32
C PHE A 140 11.00 -39.45 1.01
#